data_5f2ee80f11addb9c32bb62d6b8742a7d
#
_entry.id   5f2ee80f11addb9c32bb62d6b8742a7d
#
_cell.length_a   1.000
_cell.length_b   1.000
_cell.length_c   1.000
_cell.angle_alpha   90.00
_cell.angle_beta   90.00
_cell.angle_gamma   90.00
#
_symmetry.space_group_name_H-M   'P 1'
#
loop_
_entity.id
_entity.type
_entity.pdbx_description
1 polymer ?
#
loop_
_entity_poly.entity_id
_entity_poly.type
_entity_poly.pdbx_seq_one_letter_code
_entity_poly.pdbx_strand_id
1 'polypeptide(L)'
;MTNTKKNKGQYFTPEQVVFEMLEKSSEYLSSSELKVLDPCSGSGNLIKHFEKFKINLKDLTCYEIDNIYSNQTKKFLKSKNLKFNVINSDYLLDTNKGDIYDFVIANPPYVRQELINKELKESYLTYLESIFDIKINKKSNLMIYFLLKIIYELKPNGIGCVIVFDSIENSKYGQDFLKVFYKHCEILNKYKLETPFENVLINAKVYIFRKNKEINILDTEIH
;
A
#
# COMPACT_ATOMS: atom_id res chain seq x y z
N MET A 1 7.50 -8.37 26.16
CA MET A 1 7.34 -8.40 24.69
C MET A 1 7.92 -7.13 24.11
N THR A 2 8.88 -7.26 23.27
CA THR A 2 10.05 -6.42 23.07
C THR A 2 9.79 -5.15 22.25
N ASN A 3 10.45 -4.07 22.67
CA ASN A 3 10.54 -2.72 22.06
C ASN A 3 10.85 -2.70 20.53
N THR A 4 11.24 -3.82 19.96
CA THR A 4 11.61 -3.97 18.55
C THR A 4 10.44 -3.94 17.57
N LYS A 5 9.23 -4.40 17.94
CA LYS A 5 8.04 -4.35 17.06
C LYS A 5 7.50 -2.93 16.88
N LYS A 6 7.51 -2.13 17.95
CA LYS A 6 7.08 -0.71 17.89
C LYS A 6 7.95 0.14 16.97
N ASN A 7 9.24 -0.13 16.92
CA ASN A 7 10.18 0.63 16.09
C ASN A 7 10.08 0.33 14.59
N LYS A 8 9.48 -0.81 14.19
CA LYS A 8 9.29 -1.20 12.80
C LYS A 8 7.93 -0.78 12.22
N GLY A 9 7.04 -0.17 13.03
CA GLY A 9 5.70 0.24 12.58
C GLY A 9 4.82 -0.91 12.05
N GLN A 10 5.10 -2.15 12.46
CA GLN A 10 4.41 -3.35 12.00
C GLN A 10 3.18 -3.61 12.87
N TYR A 11 2.01 -3.52 12.27
CA TYR A 11 0.73 -3.87 12.88
C TYR A 11 0.02 -4.93 12.04
N PHE A 12 -0.31 -6.07 12.63
CA PHE A 12 -1.10 -7.08 11.94
C PHE A 12 -2.54 -6.62 11.81
N THR A 13 -3.08 -6.72 10.61
CA THR A 13 -4.48 -6.39 10.35
C THR A 13 -5.37 -7.48 10.94
N PRO A 14 -6.32 -7.15 11.84
CA PRO A 14 -7.30 -8.11 12.34
C PRO A 14 -8.14 -8.71 11.21
N GLU A 15 -8.52 -9.97 11.34
CA GLU A 15 -9.24 -10.69 10.29
C GLU A 15 -10.57 -10.02 9.92
N GLN A 16 -11.29 -9.46 10.89
CA GLN A 16 -12.52 -8.73 10.66
C GLN A 16 -12.29 -7.49 9.75
N VAL A 17 -11.19 -6.76 9.97
CA VAL A 17 -10.81 -5.62 9.13
C VAL A 17 -10.47 -6.09 7.72
N VAL A 18 -9.75 -7.22 7.59
CA VAL A 18 -9.44 -7.82 6.29
C VAL A 18 -10.72 -8.15 5.52
N PHE A 19 -11.69 -8.76 6.18
CA PHE A 19 -12.97 -9.11 5.55
C PHE A 19 -13.72 -7.87 5.06
N GLU A 20 -13.79 -6.83 5.88
CA GLU A 20 -14.43 -5.57 5.49
C GLU A 20 -13.71 -4.89 4.30
N MET A 21 -12.37 -4.88 4.30
CA MET A 21 -11.59 -4.37 3.18
C MET A 21 -11.87 -5.13 1.88
N LEU A 22 -11.87 -6.47 1.94
CA LEU A 22 -12.10 -7.32 0.77
C LEU A 22 -13.54 -7.22 0.27
N GLU A 23 -14.53 -7.26 1.15
CA GLU A 23 -15.95 -7.12 0.80
C GLU A 23 -16.19 -5.81 0.06
N LYS A 24 -15.82 -4.67 0.68
CA LYS A 24 -16.06 -3.35 0.10
C LYS A 24 -15.23 -3.09 -1.17
N SER A 25 -14.02 -3.61 -1.28
CA SER A 25 -13.23 -3.45 -2.51
C SER A 25 -13.71 -4.34 -3.64
N SER A 26 -14.26 -5.53 -3.35
CA SER A 26 -14.78 -6.43 -4.39
C SER A 26 -15.89 -5.83 -5.23
N GLU A 27 -16.65 -4.85 -4.69
CA GLU A 27 -17.69 -4.11 -5.43
C GLU A 27 -17.15 -3.30 -6.62
N TYR A 28 -15.86 -2.93 -6.57
CA TYR A 28 -15.19 -2.10 -7.59
C TYR A 28 -14.25 -2.89 -8.50
N LEU A 29 -14.00 -4.16 -8.17
CA LEU A 29 -13.11 -5.01 -8.96
C LEU A 29 -13.86 -5.64 -10.15
N SER A 30 -13.16 -5.75 -11.28
CA SER A 30 -13.70 -6.46 -12.43
C SER A 30 -13.76 -7.97 -12.17
N SER A 31 -14.63 -8.67 -12.88
CA SER A 31 -14.70 -10.15 -12.85
C SER A 31 -13.54 -10.83 -13.60
N SER A 32 -12.70 -10.06 -14.29
CA SER A 32 -11.52 -10.58 -14.99
C SER A 32 -10.42 -10.99 -14.01
N GLU A 33 -9.47 -11.78 -14.51
CA GLU A 33 -8.26 -12.13 -13.75
C GLU A 33 -7.39 -10.90 -13.47
N LEU A 34 -7.05 -10.67 -12.21
CA LEU A 34 -6.36 -9.50 -11.72
C LEU A 34 -4.88 -9.78 -11.41
N LYS A 35 -4.02 -8.84 -11.77
CA LYS A 35 -2.67 -8.73 -11.19
C LYS A 35 -2.76 -7.94 -9.90
N VAL A 36 -2.38 -8.57 -8.79
CA VAL A 36 -2.55 -8.01 -7.45
C VAL A 36 -1.21 -7.78 -6.78
N LEU A 37 -1.10 -6.69 -6.01
CA LEU A 37 0.05 -6.38 -5.18
C LEU A 37 -0.37 -6.26 -3.71
N ASP A 38 0.43 -6.87 -2.83
CA ASP A 38 0.53 -6.52 -1.41
C ASP A 38 1.97 -6.06 -1.11
N PRO A 39 2.22 -4.75 -0.98
CA PRO A 39 3.57 -4.20 -0.87
C PRO A 39 4.21 -4.36 0.52
N CYS A 40 3.49 -4.91 1.49
CA CYS A 40 3.94 -5.08 2.87
C CYS A 40 3.18 -6.23 3.56
N SER A 41 3.28 -7.41 2.97
CA SER A 41 2.37 -8.54 3.23
C SER A 41 2.40 -9.12 4.64
N GLY A 42 3.44 -8.86 5.42
CA GLY A 42 3.61 -9.50 6.72
C GLY A 42 3.52 -11.03 6.59
N SER A 43 2.67 -11.64 7.40
CA SER A 43 2.35 -13.07 7.33
C SER A 43 1.28 -13.44 6.29
N GLY A 44 0.92 -12.50 5.40
CA GLY A 44 -0.05 -12.70 4.34
C GLY A 44 -1.51 -12.55 4.77
N ASN A 45 -1.81 -11.85 5.85
CA ASN A 45 -3.19 -11.76 6.36
C ASN A 45 -4.17 -11.14 5.35
N LEU A 46 -3.77 -10.10 4.61
CA LEU A 46 -4.62 -9.41 3.64
C LEU A 46 -5.02 -10.29 2.46
N ILE A 47 -4.18 -11.27 2.10
CA ILE A 47 -4.35 -12.09 0.91
C ILE A 47 -4.97 -13.48 1.17
N LYS A 48 -5.08 -13.88 2.44
CA LYS A 48 -5.52 -15.24 2.81
C LYS A 48 -6.96 -15.56 2.39
N HIS A 49 -7.79 -14.54 2.21
CA HIS A 49 -9.23 -14.68 2.06
C HIS A 49 -9.77 -14.27 0.68
N PHE A 50 -8.91 -14.04 -0.30
CA PHE A 50 -9.32 -13.62 -1.64
C PHE A 50 -10.34 -14.56 -2.30
N GLU A 51 -10.16 -15.87 -2.14
CA GLU A 51 -11.10 -16.86 -2.68
C GLU A 51 -12.53 -16.68 -2.12
N LYS A 52 -12.64 -16.35 -0.83
CA LYS A 52 -13.94 -16.13 -0.15
C LYS A 52 -14.71 -14.96 -0.76
N PHE A 53 -13.99 -13.93 -1.23
CA PHE A 53 -14.57 -12.74 -1.82
C PHE A 53 -14.57 -12.76 -3.37
N LYS A 54 -14.32 -13.94 -3.96
CA LYS A 54 -14.34 -14.16 -5.43
C LYS A 54 -13.39 -13.24 -6.20
N ILE A 55 -12.30 -12.83 -5.55
CA ILE A 55 -11.25 -12.05 -6.21
C ILE A 55 -10.45 -13.02 -7.08
N ASN A 56 -10.61 -12.85 -8.39
CA ASN A 56 -10.00 -13.73 -9.39
C ASN A 56 -8.56 -13.29 -9.66
N LEU A 57 -7.59 -14.12 -9.27
CA LEU A 57 -6.17 -13.80 -9.34
C LEU A 57 -5.54 -14.35 -10.63
N LYS A 58 -4.94 -13.47 -11.42
CA LYS A 58 -4.00 -13.84 -12.50
C LYS A 58 -2.59 -14.05 -11.96
N ASP A 59 -2.15 -13.11 -11.12
CA ASP A 59 -0.81 -13.05 -10.58
C ASP A 59 -0.81 -12.28 -9.26
N LEU A 60 -0.09 -12.75 -8.26
CA LEU A 60 0.01 -12.09 -6.96
C LEU A 60 1.47 -11.78 -6.65
N THR A 61 1.79 -10.51 -6.44
CA THR A 61 3.10 -10.07 -5.96
C THR A 61 2.98 -9.59 -4.51
N CYS A 62 3.88 -10.07 -3.66
CA CYS A 62 3.97 -9.67 -2.26
C CYS A 62 5.39 -9.20 -1.96
N TYR A 63 5.54 -8.08 -1.28
CA TYR A 63 6.81 -7.64 -0.69
C TYR A 63 6.76 -7.80 0.82
N GLU A 64 7.85 -8.25 1.41
CA GLU A 64 8.04 -8.31 2.85
C GLU A 64 9.53 -8.24 3.19
N ILE A 65 9.91 -7.25 4.00
CA ILE A 65 11.31 -7.04 4.39
C ILE A 65 11.79 -8.04 5.45
N ASP A 66 10.87 -8.53 6.29
CA ASP A 66 11.18 -9.51 7.32
C ASP A 66 11.18 -10.93 6.72
N ASN A 67 12.32 -11.59 6.78
CA ASN A 67 12.52 -12.93 6.20
C ASN A 67 11.59 -14.00 6.82
N ILE A 68 11.26 -13.88 8.11
CA ILE A 68 10.39 -14.86 8.79
C ILE A 68 8.97 -14.74 8.21
N TYR A 69 8.43 -13.53 8.11
CA TYR A 69 7.11 -13.29 7.56
C TYR A 69 7.04 -13.58 6.05
N SER A 70 8.07 -13.19 5.29
CA SER A 70 8.17 -13.54 3.87
C SER A 70 8.08 -15.05 3.65
N ASN A 71 8.79 -15.85 4.47
CA ASN A 71 8.74 -17.31 4.40
C ASN A 71 7.38 -17.89 4.81
N GLN A 72 6.69 -17.29 5.80
CA GLN A 72 5.33 -17.68 6.17
C GLN A 72 4.35 -17.45 5.01
N THR A 73 4.42 -16.29 4.37
CA THR A 73 3.60 -15.95 3.19
C THR A 73 3.90 -16.89 2.02
N LYS A 74 5.18 -17.17 1.74
CA LYS A 74 5.57 -18.16 0.72
C LYS A 74 5.00 -19.56 1.00
N LYS A 75 5.12 -20.03 2.25
CA LYS A 75 4.59 -21.34 2.66
C LYS A 75 3.08 -21.42 2.48
N PHE A 76 2.36 -20.38 2.88
CA PHE A 76 0.91 -20.31 2.70
C PHE A 76 0.54 -20.34 1.20
N LEU A 77 1.14 -19.51 0.37
CA LEU A 77 0.80 -19.42 -1.06
C LEU A 77 1.17 -20.67 -1.85
N LYS A 78 2.23 -21.40 -1.47
CA LYS A 78 2.58 -22.70 -2.06
C LYS A 78 1.48 -23.77 -1.91
N SER A 79 0.64 -23.66 -0.89
CA SER A 79 -0.51 -24.56 -0.71
C SER A 79 -1.70 -24.22 -1.61
N LYS A 80 -1.64 -23.08 -2.31
CA LYS A 80 -2.67 -22.59 -3.23
C LYS A 80 -2.21 -22.82 -4.67
N ASN A 81 -3.14 -23.15 -5.53
CA ASN A 81 -2.86 -23.29 -6.98
C ASN A 81 -2.91 -21.90 -7.65
N LEU A 82 -2.01 -21.01 -7.23
CA LEU A 82 -1.92 -19.61 -7.67
C LEU A 82 -0.54 -19.31 -8.22
N LYS A 83 -0.49 -18.47 -9.25
CA LYS A 83 0.77 -17.86 -9.66
C LYS A 83 1.10 -16.72 -8.70
N PHE A 84 2.22 -16.80 -8.03
CA PHE A 84 2.64 -15.79 -7.06
C PHE A 84 4.15 -15.53 -7.08
N ASN A 85 4.52 -14.35 -6.64
CA ASN A 85 5.89 -13.95 -6.35
C ASN A 85 5.96 -13.29 -4.96
N VAL A 86 6.74 -13.84 -4.04
CA VAL A 86 7.00 -13.22 -2.73
C VAL A 86 8.45 -12.77 -2.69
N ILE A 87 8.64 -11.47 -2.66
CA ILE A 87 9.94 -10.81 -2.71
C ILE A 87 10.33 -10.40 -1.29
N ASN A 88 11.42 -10.99 -0.78
CA ASN A 88 11.95 -10.61 0.53
C ASN A 88 12.90 -9.42 0.36
N SER A 89 12.33 -8.23 0.27
CA SER A 89 13.04 -6.99 -0.01
C SER A 89 12.23 -5.79 0.47
N ASP A 90 12.88 -4.64 0.55
CA ASP A 90 12.21 -3.37 0.75
C ASP A 90 11.49 -2.95 -0.54
N TYR A 91 10.17 -2.88 -0.48
CA TYR A 91 9.32 -2.47 -1.60
C TYR A 91 9.69 -1.10 -2.17
N LEU A 92 10.08 -0.15 -1.34
CA LEU A 92 10.38 1.22 -1.79
C LEU A 92 11.68 1.33 -2.58
N LEU A 93 12.58 0.34 -2.46
CA LEU A 93 13.86 0.29 -3.21
C LEU A 93 13.70 -0.39 -4.58
N ASP A 94 12.61 -1.09 -4.82
CA ASP A 94 12.35 -1.69 -6.12
C ASP A 94 11.88 -0.60 -7.11
N THR A 95 12.60 -0.43 -8.21
CA THR A 95 12.33 0.61 -9.21
C THR A 95 11.53 0.07 -10.39
N ASN A 96 10.44 -0.64 -10.10
CA ASN A 96 9.54 -1.14 -11.13
C ASN A 96 8.97 -0.03 -12.00
N LYS A 97 8.54 -0.41 -13.20
CA LYS A 97 7.72 0.46 -14.06
C LYS A 97 6.34 0.67 -13.44
N GLY A 98 5.73 1.82 -13.72
CA GLY A 98 4.34 2.08 -13.34
C GLY A 98 3.32 1.20 -14.10
N ASP A 99 2.05 1.36 -13.76
CA ASP A 99 0.91 0.78 -14.47
C ASP A 99 0.92 -0.76 -14.58
N ILE A 100 1.25 -1.44 -13.48
CA ILE A 100 1.44 -2.90 -13.45
C ILE A 100 0.22 -3.64 -12.90
N TYR A 101 -0.38 -3.12 -11.81
CA TYR A 101 -1.35 -3.84 -11.00
C TYR A 101 -2.78 -3.35 -11.23
N ASP A 102 -3.69 -4.31 -11.30
CA ASP A 102 -5.14 -4.05 -11.39
C ASP A 102 -5.72 -3.75 -10.00
N PHE A 103 -5.16 -4.39 -8.96
CA PHE A 103 -5.57 -4.21 -7.57
C PHE A 103 -4.37 -4.17 -6.64
N VAL A 104 -4.38 -3.23 -5.71
CA VAL A 104 -3.41 -3.17 -4.59
C VAL A 104 -4.17 -3.16 -3.28
N ILE A 105 -3.82 -4.08 -2.39
CA ILE A 105 -4.32 -4.10 -1.01
C ILE A 105 -3.15 -3.94 -0.05
N ALA A 106 -3.25 -3.03 0.91
CA ALA A 106 -2.11 -2.74 1.78
C ALA A 106 -2.50 -2.23 3.18
N ASN A 107 -1.67 -2.61 4.14
CA ASN A 107 -1.56 -1.95 5.44
C ASN A 107 -0.12 -1.42 5.60
N PRO A 108 0.21 -0.26 5.01
CA PRO A 108 1.59 0.25 4.98
C PRO A 108 2.15 0.49 6.38
N PRO A 109 3.46 0.28 6.60
CA PRO A 109 4.08 0.51 7.89
C PRO A 109 4.03 2.00 8.28
N TYR A 110 3.64 2.26 9.54
CA TYR A 110 3.62 3.60 10.10
C TYR A 110 4.91 3.86 10.88
N VAL A 111 5.93 4.32 10.17
CA VAL A 111 7.22 4.72 10.77
C VAL A 111 7.38 6.23 10.64
N ARG A 112 7.61 6.89 11.79
CA ARG A 112 7.87 8.32 11.82
C ARG A 112 9.17 8.65 11.09
N GLN A 113 9.22 9.79 10.45
CA GLN A 113 10.34 10.20 9.59
C GLN A 113 11.70 10.23 10.30
N GLU A 114 11.71 10.47 11.63
CA GLU A 114 12.92 10.50 12.46
C GLU A 114 13.52 9.10 12.66
N LEU A 115 12.72 8.04 12.47
CA LEU A 115 13.13 6.64 12.64
C LEU A 115 13.54 5.99 11.31
N ILE A 116 13.36 6.69 10.19
CA ILE A 116 13.79 6.20 8.88
C ILE A 116 15.29 6.50 8.73
N ASN A 117 16.08 5.49 8.35
CA ASN A 117 17.49 5.70 8.02
C ASN A 117 17.63 6.81 6.97
N LYS A 118 18.58 7.73 7.15
CA LYS A 118 18.73 8.94 6.32
C LYS A 118 19.02 8.59 4.86
N GLU A 119 19.90 7.63 4.61
CA GLU A 119 20.29 7.22 3.26
C GLU A 119 19.12 6.56 2.52
N LEU A 120 18.39 5.67 3.20
CA LEU A 120 17.17 5.04 2.66
C LEU A 120 16.13 6.11 2.33
N LYS A 121 15.91 7.06 3.22
CA LYS A 121 14.97 8.16 3.02
C LYS A 121 15.32 9.00 1.79
N GLU A 122 16.59 9.33 1.60
CA GLU A 122 17.06 10.06 0.43
C GLU A 122 16.83 9.26 -0.86
N SER A 123 17.07 7.95 -0.83
CA SER A 123 16.79 7.06 -1.98
C SER A 123 15.30 7.04 -2.34
N TYR A 124 14.41 6.89 -1.34
CA TYR A 124 12.96 6.92 -1.56
C TYR A 124 12.49 8.25 -2.15
N LEU A 125 12.97 9.37 -1.59
CA LEU A 125 12.61 10.71 -2.04
C LEU A 125 13.06 10.93 -3.48
N THR A 126 14.33 10.64 -3.79
CA THR A 126 14.88 10.82 -5.14
C THR A 126 14.07 10.07 -6.19
N TYR A 127 13.73 8.81 -5.91
CA TYR A 127 12.94 7.99 -6.82
C TYR A 127 11.51 8.54 -6.99
N LEU A 128 10.80 8.79 -5.90
CA LEU A 128 9.40 9.22 -5.96
C LEU A 128 9.25 10.67 -6.48
N GLU A 129 10.17 11.56 -6.14
CA GLU A 129 10.18 12.93 -6.68
C GLU A 129 10.40 12.93 -8.21
N SER A 130 11.21 12.01 -8.73
CA SER A 130 11.42 11.89 -10.18
C SER A 130 10.19 11.37 -10.93
N ILE A 131 9.36 10.53 -10.28
CA ILE A 131 8.13 9.98 -10.89
C ILE A 131 7.03 11.04 -10.99
N PHE A 132 6.81 11.79 -9.91
CA PHE A 132 5.68 12.71 -9.80
C PHE A 132 6.03 14.14 -10.18
N ASP A 133 7.32 14.42 -10.45
CA ASP A 133 7.86 15.79 -10.67
C ASP A 133 7.40 16.78 -9.58
N ILE A 134 7.52 16.37 -8.34
CA ILE A 134 7.16 17.16 -7.16
C ILE A 134 8.27 17.13 -6.12
N LYS A 135 8.19 18.06 -5.17
CA LYS A 135 8.98 17.99 -3.93
C LYS A 135 8.16 17.37 -2.83
N ILE A 136 8.60 16.22 -2.32
CA ILE A 136 7.95 15.53 -1.22
C ILE A 136 8.43 16.16 0.10
N ASN A 137 7.47 16.41 0.99
CA ASN A 137 7.78 16.99 2.31
C ASN A 137 8.70 16.03 3.10
N LYS A 138 9.89 16.50 3.47
CA LYS A 138 10.89 15.70 4.21
C LYS A 138 10.42 15.22 5.60
N LYS A 139 9.30 15.76 6.11
CA LYS A 139 8.67 15.31 7.36
C LYS A 139 7.62 14.21 7.12
N SER A 140 7.46 13.73 5.88
CA SER A 140 6.56 12.62 5.56
C SER A 140 6.98 11.35 6.29
N ASN A 141 6.01 10.63 6.82
CA ASN A 141 6.21 9.29 7.38
C ASN A 141 6.32 8.25 6.25
N LEU A 142 6.73 7.03 6.60
CA LEU A 142 6.97 5.96 5.63
C LEU A 142 5.71 5.60 4.83
N MET A 143 4.53 5.67 5.44
CA MET A 143 3.25 5.38 4.78
C MET A 143 3.04 6.25 3.53
N ILE A 144 3.43 7.53 3.55
CA ILE A 144 3.29 8.42 2.39
C ILE A 144 4.10 7.92 1.20
N TYR A 145 5.31 7.41 1.42
CA TYR A 145 6.14 6.87 0.35
C TYR A 145 5.52 5.61 -0.26
N PHE A 146 4.96 4.72 0.57
CA PHE A 146 4.20 3.57 0.10
C PHE A 146 3.01 3.99 -0.75
N LEU A 147 2.20 4.94 -0.28
CA LEU A 147 1.01 5.41 -0.99
C LEU A 147 1.35 6.04 -2.35
N LEU A 148 2.39 6.86 -2.44
CA LEU A 148 2.85 7.42 -3.71
C LEU A 148 3.26 6.32 -4.68
N LYS A 149 4.07 5.35 -4.23
CA LYS A 149 4.48 4.25 -5.09
C LYS A 149 3.32 3.35 -5.51
N ILE A 150 2.36 3.07 -4.63
CA ILE A 150 1.13 2.35 -4.95
C ILE A 150 0.36 3.05 -6.07
N ILE A 151 0.17 4.38 -5.97
CA ILE A 151 -0.50 5.15 -7.02
C ILE A 151 0.24 5.02 -8.36
N TYR A 152 1.57 5.08 -8.34
CA TYR A 152 2.37 4.93 -9.55
C TYR A 152 2.21 3.56 -10.18
N GLU A 153 2.27 2.48 -9.40
CA GLU A 153 2.23 1.10 -9.90
C GLU A 153 0.82 0.58 -10.24
N LEU A 154 -0.25 1.23 -9.75
CA LEU A 154 -1.60 0.94 -10.20
C LEU A 154 -1.77 1.30 -11.68
N LYS A 155 -2.43 0.44 -12.44
CA LYS A 155 -2.87 0.75 -13.80
C LYS A 155 -3.93 1.87 -13.81
N PRO A 156 -4.14 2.57 -14.93
CA PRO A 156 -5.34 3.35 -15.16
C PRO A 156 -6.58 2.50 -14.86
N ASN A 157 -7.53 3.05 -14.10
CA ASN A 157 -8.70 2.35 -13.54
C ASN A 157 -8.40 1.23 -12.53
N GLY A 158 -7.13 1.00 -12.17
CA GLY A 158 -6.77 0.09 -11.09
C GLY A 158 -7.26 0.58 -9.73
N ILE A 159 -7.55 -0.36 -8.85
CA ILE A 159 -8.14 -0.12 -7.53
C ILE A 159 -7.07 -0.26 -6.43
N GLY A 160 -6.99 0.73 -5.56
CA GLY A 160 -6.24 0.65 -4.31
C GLY A 160 -7.18 0.52 -3.12
N CYS A 161 -6.89 -0.42 -2.22
CA CYS A 161 -7.56 -0.58 -0.93
C CYS A 161 -6.50 -0.52 0.18
N VAL A 162 -6.39 0.60 0.88
CA VAL A 162 -5.28 0.84 1.81
C VAL A 162 -5.75 1.35 3.16
N ILE A 163 -5.07 0.89 4.22
CA ILE A 163 -5.24 1.45 5.56
C ILE A 163 -4.38 2.70 5.67
N VAL A 164 -4.99 3.81 6.08
CA VAL A 164 -4.33 5.08 6.30
C VAL A 164 -4.62 5.61 7.70
N PHE A 165 -3.68 6.36 8.26
CA PHE A 165 -3.85 6.96 9.58
C PHE A 165 -4.28 8.43 9.47
N ASP A 166 -4.97 8.94 10.50
CA ASP A 166 -5.53 10.30 10.54
C ASP A 166 -4.50 11.40 10.27
N SER A 167 -3.21 11.12 10.47
CA SER A 167 -2.13 12.05 10.13
C SER A 167 -2.11 12.45 8.66
N ILE A 168 -2.69 11.64 7.76
CA ILE A 168 -2.78 11.98 6.34
C ILE A 168 -3.71 13.18 6.10
N GLU A 169 -4.76 13.32 6.90
CA GLU A 169 -5.72 14.42 6.77
C GLU A 169 -5.32 15.63 7.65
N ASN A 170 -4.60 15.41 8.74
CA ASN A 170 -4.38 16.40 9.79
C ASN A 170 -2.96 16.98 9.83
N SER A 171 -2.01 16.46 9.05
CA SER A 171 -0.64 16.96 8.98
C SER A 171 -0.35 17.72 7.69
N LYS A 172 0.64 18.63 7.74
CA LYS A 172 1.07 19.36 6.54
C LYS A 172 1.56 18.43 5.43
N TYR A 173 2.37 17.42 5.76
CA TYR A 173 2.87 16.45 4.79
C TYR A 173 1.74 15.58 4.19
N GLY A 174 0.73 15.29 4.99
CA GLY A 174 -0.45 14.57 4.51
C GLY A 174 -1.29 15.42 3.55
N GLN A 175 -1.50 16.70 3.85
CA GLN A 175 -2.16 17.64 2.95
C GLN A 175 -1.39 17.80 1.62
N ASP A 176 -0.05 17.85 1.68
CA ASP A 176 0.78 17.90 0.47
C ASP A 176 0.61 16.61 -0.36
N PHE A 177 0.59 15.43 0.29
CA PHE A 177 0.27 14.16 -0.38
C PHE A 177 -1.13 14.16 -0.98
N LEU A 178 -2.16 14.62 -0.27
CA LEU A 178 -3.54 14.60 -0.75
C LEU A 178 -3.73 15.43 -2.03
N LYS A 179 -2.96 16.51 -2.23
CA LYS A 179 -2.96 17.25 -3.50
C LYS A 179 -2.53 16.36 -4.67
N VAL A 180 -1.46 15.58 -4.49
CA VAL A 180 -1.00 14.62 -5.49
C VAL A 180 -2.03 13.51 -5.68
N PHE A 181 -2.54 12.96 -4.57
CA PHE A 181 -3.54 11.91 -4.60
C PHE A 181 -4.77 12.30 -5.43
N TYR A 182 -5.40 13.44 -5.15
CA TYR A 182 -6.60 13.87 -5.88
C TYR A 182 -6.34 14.31 -7.33
N LYS A 183 -5.08 14.60 -7.69
CA LYS A 183 -4.71 14.82 -9.09
C LYS A 183 -4.77 13.52 -9.90
N HIS A 184 -4.47 12.38 -9.29
CA HIS A 184 -4.30 11.09 -9.97
C HIS A 184 -5.35 10.04 -9.62
N CYS A 185 -6.10 10.23 -8.54
CA CYS A 185 -7.04 9.24 -8.01
C CYS A 185 -8.35 9.88 -7.57
N GLU A 186 -9.41 9.07 -7.59
CA GLU A 186 -10.70 9.37 -6.96
C GLU A 186 -10.97 8.41 -5.80
N ILE A 187 -11.57 8.91 -4.73
CA ILE A 187 -12.05 8.07 -3.63
C ILE A 187 -13.38 7.44 -4.05
N LEU A 188 -13.43 6.11 -4.04
CA LEU A 188 -14.66 5.33 -4.26
C LEU A 188 -15.39 5.06 -2.95
N ASN A 189 -14.62 4.77 -1.89
CA ASN A 189 -15.13 4.55 -0.55
C ASN A 189 -14.09 4.98 0.49
N LYS A 190 -14.55 5.52 1.62
CA LYS A 190 -13.71 5.89 2.75
C LYS A 190 -14.47 5.67 4.04
N TYR A 191 -13.91 4.87 4.95
CA TYR A 191 -14.56 4.60 6.22
C TYR A 191 -13.55 4.48 7.36
N LYS A 192 -13.99 4.75 8.58
CA LYS A 192 -13.19 4.64 9.79
C LYS A 192 -13.19 3.20 10.28
N LEU A 193 -12.02 2.72 10.71
CA LEU A 193 -11.91 1.42 11.38
C LEU A 193 -12.34 1.56 12.83
N GLU A 194 -13.33 0.76 13.23
CA GLU A 194 -13.82 0.71 14.61
C GLU A 194 -13.04 -0.30 15.45
N THR A 195 -12.44 -1.30 14.81
CA THR A 195 -11.64 -2.33 15.48
C THR A 195 -10.25 -1.78 15.78
N PRO A 196 -9.88 -1.68 17.08
CA PRO A 196 -8.54 -1.23 17.44
C PRO A 196 -7.50 -2.27 16.96
N PHE A 197 -6.38 -1.78 16.42
CA PHE A 197 -5.20 -2.62 16.23
C PHE A 197 -4.68 -3.05 17.60
N GLU A 198 -4.22 -4.29 17.75
CA GLU A 198 -3.72 -4.83 19.01
C GLU A 198 -2.78 -3.84 19.71
N ASN A 199 -3.20 -3.34 20.87
CA ASN A 199 -2.45 -2.45 21.78
C ASN A 199 -2.14 -1.03 21.26
N VAL A 200 -2.85 -0.52 20.24
CA VAL A 200 -2.66 0.86 19.78
C VAL A 200 -3.99 1.52 19.46
N LEU A 201 -4.31 2.58 20.20
CA LEU A 201 -5.39 3.51 19.89
C LEU A 201 -4.94 4.41 18.73
N ILE A 202 -4.92 3.88 17.51
CA ILE A 202 -4.64 4.68 16.32
C ILE A 202 -5.95 4.83 15.56
N ASN A 203 -6.35 6.06 15.32
CA ASN A 203 -7.45 6.35 14.41
C ASN A 203 -7.00 6.05 12.99
N ALA A 204 -7.50 4.95 12.44
CA ALA A 204 -7.21 4.52 11.09
C ALA A 204 -8.49 4.52 10.23
N LYS A 205 -8.31 4.74 8.95
CA LYS A 205 -9.35 4.68 7.93
C LYS A 205 -8.92 3.73 6.83
N VAL A 206 -9.88 3.17 6.12
CA VAL A 206 -9.62 2.51 4.84
C VAL A 206 -9.99 3.48 3.72
N TYR A 207 -9.08 3.63 2.76
CA TYR A 207 -9.34 4.30 1.51
C TYR A 207 -9.45 3.25 0.41
N ILE A 208 -10.59 3.23 -0.28
CA ILE A 208 -10.75 2.50 -1.54
C ILE A 208 -10.82 3.56 -2.64
N PHE A 209 -9.89 3.50 -3.58
CA PHE A 209 -9.73 4.52 -4.60
C PHE A 209 -9.41 3.90 -5.95
N ARG A 210 -9.69 4.66 -7.00
CA ARG A 210 -9.35 4.33 -8.39
C ARG A 210 -8.30 5.29 -8.91
N LYS A 211 -7.31 4.78 -9.63
CA LYS A 211 -6.39 5.62 -10.40
C LYS A 211 -7.08 6.05 -11.70
N ASN A 212 -7.18 7.37 -11.92
CA ASN A 212 -7.93 7.93 -13.05
C ASN A 212 -7.11 7.99 -14.34
N LYS A 213 -5.78 8.26 -14.24
CA LYS A 213 -4.90 8.52 -15.38
C LYS A 213 -3.54 7.89 -15.20
N GLU A 214 -2.86 7.65 -16.32
CA GLU A 214 -1.43 7.39 -16.32
C GLU A 214 -0.67 8.58 -15.72
N ILE A 215 0.41 8.30 -15.00
CA ILE A 215 1.34 9.31 -14.55
C ILE A 215 2.36 9.48 -15.67
N ASN A 216 2.10 10.44 -16.57
CA ASN A 216 3.06 10.79 -17.61
C ASN A 216 4.15 11.66 -17.00
N ILE A 217 5.39 11.17 -17.00
CA ILE A 217 6.59 11.93 -16.59
C ILE A 217 6.77 13.19 -17.44
N LEU A 218 6.11 13.26 -18.60
CA LEU A 218 6.22 14.36 -19.56
C LEU A 218 5.09 15.41 -19.48
N ASP A 219 4.07 15.24 -18.65
CA ASP A 219 2.97 16.23 -18.52
C ASP A 219 3.34 17.45 -17.66
N THR A 220 4.63 17.73 -17.49
CA THR A 220 5.17 18.91 -16.80
C THR A 220 5.55 20.06 -17.74
N GLU A 221 4.96 20.13 -18.92
CA GLU A 221 4.99 21.38 -19.67
C GLU A 221 3.78 22.26 -19.32
N ILE A 222 4.04 23.21 -18.44
CA ILE A 222 3.72 24.63 -18.47
C ILE A 222 2.26 24.99 -18.69
N HIS A 223 1.65 25.47 -17.64
CA HIS A 223 0.95 26.78 -17.75
C HIS A 223 1.14 27.57 -16.46
#